data_c3a9cb0d6a25740876413c0779a60970
#
_entry.id   c3a9cb0d6a25740876413c0779a60970
#
_cell.length_a   1.000
_cell.length_b   1.000
_cell.length_c   1.000
_cell.angle_alpha   90.00
_cell.angle_beta   90.00
_cell.angle_gamma   90.00
#
_symmetry.space_group_name_H-M   'P 1'
#
loop_
_entity.id
_entity.type
_entity.pdbx_description
1 polymer ?
#
loop_
_entity_poly.entity_id
_entity_poly.type
_entity_poly.pdbx_seq_one_letter_code
_entity_poly.pdbx_strand_id
1 'polypeptide(L)'
;DKTARKGFITFDVFKKIIDEIGKHLTLIRLYNWGEPLLNKDLLKMIQYAKERHIDIKISTNLSMKMEDEQIEALLKSGLSKIYISCNGASRETYMKYHVGGDFDLVMNNMKRLIAKKHVLSGCRTSLVWLFHVFKHNQHEINKARELAEEMGIKIKVSKMRPDMGKEVFETTQQAIERDRAWLPDNPEFSVISKKRRKRIGCTLPWTETMINWDGSVLPCCAVYSEKYAFGNILENSFAEIWNNEMYVSARKEILGRKNTKHTICHTCKRSGYLHG
;
A
#
# COMPACT_ATOMS: atom_id res chain seq x y z
N ASP A 1 -5.50 12.86 -7.22
CA ASP A 1 -5.34 13.23 -8.62
C ASP A 1 -6.59 12.81 -9.39
N LYS A 2 -7.28 13.79 -9.98
CA LYS A 2 -8.48 13.54 -10.82
C LYS A 2 -8.10 13.04 -12.23
N THR A 3 -6.83 13.04 -12.57
CA THR A 3 -6.33 12.67 -13.90
C THR A 3 -5.95 11.19 -14.00
N ALA A 4 -5.69 10.51 -12.90
CA ALA A 4 -5.38 9.07 -12.92
C ALA A 4 -6.65 8.28 -13.27
N ARG A 5 -6.56 7.44 -14.29
CA ARG A 5 -7.64 6.51 -14.65
C ARG A 5 -7.87 5.50 -13.52
N LYS A 6 -9.11 5.10 -13.34
CA LYS A 6 -9.51 4.10 -12.34
C LYS A 6 -9.94 2.82 -13.02
N GLY A 7 -9.55 1.68 -12.46
CA GLY A 7 -9.93 0.37 -12.97
C GLY A 7 -9.53 -0.75 -12.03
N PHE A 8 -9.90 -1.95 -12.40
CA PHE A 8 -9.50 -3.17 -11.71
C PHE A 8 -8.61 -3.98 -12.63
N ILE A 9 -7.50 -4.47 -12.09
CA ILE A 9 -6.70 -5.46 -12.80
C ILE A 9 -7.56 -6.71 -13.02
N THR A 10 -7.58 -7.22 -14.25
CA THR A 10 -8.27 -8.48 -14.57
C THR A 10 -7.40 -9.67 -14.20
N PHE A 11 -8.02 -10.84 -14.03
CA PHE A 11 -7.26 -12.07 -13.78
C PHE A 11 -6.28 -12.38 -14.93
N ASP A 12 -6.63 -12.13 -16.18
CA ASP A 12 -5.76 -12.41 -17.33
C ASP A 12 -4.50 -11.54 -17.33
N VAL A 13 -4.65 -10.24 -17.03
CA VAL A 13 -3.48 -9.34 -16.88
C VAL A 13 -2.61 -9.78 -15.72
N PHE A 14 -3.22 -10.08 -14.56
CA PHE A 14 -2.49 -10.60 -13.40
C PHE A 14 -1.76 -11.91 -13.73
N LYS A 15 -2.44 -12.85 -14.40
CA LYS A 15 -1.87 -14.13 -14.82
C LYS A 15 -0.65 -13.92 -15.72
N LYS A 16 -0.75 -13.04 -16.74
CA LYS A 16 0.37 -12.68 -17.61
C LYS A 16 1.57 -12.17 -16.80
N ILE A 17 1.35 -11.28 -15.83
CA ILE A 17 2.41 -10.77 -14.96
C ILE A 17 3.08 -11.92 -14.19
N ILE A 18 2.28 -12.79 -13.57
CA ILE A 18 2.81 -13.87 -12.75
C ILE A 18 3.53 -14.93 -13.59
N ASP A 19 3.03 -15.24 -14.78
CA ASP A 19 3.68 -16.21 -15.67
C ASP A 19 5.05 -15.69 -16.14
N GLU A 20 5.19 -14.38 -16.32
CA GLU A 20 6.43 -13.77 -16.77
C GLU A 20 7.47 -13.61 -15.64
N ILE A 21 7.06 -13.06 -14.51
CA ILE A 21 8.01 -12.67 -13.44
C ILE A 21 7.85 -13.43 -12.14
N GLY A 22 6.83 -14.28 -12.00
CA GLY A 22 6.49 -14.94 -10.73
C GLY A 22 7.65 -15.71 -10.09
N LYS A 23 8.51 -16.36 -10.91
CA LYS A 23 9.71 -17.09 -10.43
C LYS A 23 10.75 -16.20 -9.71
N HIS A 24 10.65 -14.88 -9.88
CA HIS A 24 11.52 -13.90 -9.23
C HIS A 24 10.85 -13.19 -8.05
N LEU A 25 9.57 -13.50 -7.79
CA LEU A 25 8.79 -12.84 -6.76
C LEU A 25 8.74 -13.68 -5.48
N THR A 26 9.02 -13.04 -4.35
CA THR A 26 8.78 -13.62 -3.02
C THR A 26 7.50 -13.11 -2.39
N LEU A 27 7.05 -11.92 -2.79
CA LEU A 27 5.91 -11.23 -2.19
C LEU A 27 5.19 -10.35 -3.20
N ILE A 28 3.86 -10.44 -3.19
CA ILE A 28 2.97 -9.51 -3.89
C ILE A 28 2.11 -8.75 -2.89
N ARG A 29 1.99 -7.43 -3.10
CA ARG A 29 1.01 -6.59 -2.40
C ARG A 29 -0.11 -6.26 -3.38
N LEU A 30 -1.26 -6.94 -3.24
CA LEU A 30 -2.45 -6.69 -4.07
C LEU A 30 -3.23 -5.49 -3.54
N TYR A 31 -2.56 -4.38 -3.38
CA TYR A 31 -3.12 -3.09 -2.99
C TYR A 31 -2.11 -1.97 -3.25
N ASN A 32 -2.61 -0.79 -3.58
CA ASN A 32 -1.85 0.45 -3.50
C ASN A 32 -2.80 1.64 -3.28
N TRP A 33 -3.61 2.01 -4.28
CA TRP A 33 -4.48 3.18 -4.25
C TRP A 33 -5.97 2.84 -4.35
N GLY A 34 -6.34 1.58 -4.26
CA GLY A 34 -7.71 1.09 -4.34
C GLY A 34 -8.08 0.17 -3.19
N GLU A 35 -9.32 -0.31 -3.22
CA GLU A 35 -9.83 -1.31 -2.28
C GLU A 35 -9.83 -2.70 -2.95
N PRO A 36 -8.94 -3.62 -2.51
CA PRO A 36 -8.80 -4.91 -3.17
C PRO A 36 -10.05 -5.79 -3.08
N LEU A 37 -10.84 -5.67 -2.01
CA LEU A 37 -12.05 -6.49 -1.83
C LEU A 37 -13.15 -6.16 -2.85
N LEU A 38 -13.06 -5.03 -3.57
CA LEU A 38 -13.97 -4.72 -4.66
C LEU A 38 -13.63 -5.45 -5.96
N ASN A 39 -12.44 -6.05 -6.05
CA ASN A 39 -12.06 -6.81 -7.25
C ASN A 39 -12.63 -8.23 -7.18
N LYS A 40 -13.55 -8.54 -8.08
CA LYS A 40 -14.21 -9.86 -8.15
C LYS A 40 -13.24 -11.02 -8.44
N ASP A 41 -12.09 -10.75 -9.03
CA ASP A 41 -11.08 -11.74 -9.36
C ASP A 41 -10.01 -11.92 -8.26
N LEU A 42 -10.13 -11.19 -7.13
CA LEU A 42 -9.13 -11.19 -6.07
C LEU A 42 -8.77 -12.60 -5.59
N LEU A 43 -9.76 -13.43 -5.27
CA LEU A 43 -9.53 -14.80 -4.77
C LEU A 43 -8.82 -15.69 -5.79
N LYS A 44 -9.16 -15.56 -7.08
CA LYS A 44 -8.47 -16.27 -8.18
C LYS A 44 -7.01 -15.85 -8.28
N MET A 45 -6.74 -14.55 -8.16
CA MET A 45 -5.37 -14.02 -8.19
C MET A 45 -4.54 -14.54 -7.02
N ILE A 46 -5.13 -14.57 -5.82
CA ILE A 46 -4.46 -15.08 -4.62
C ILE A 46 -4.12 -16.55 -4.80
N GLN A 47 -5.07 -17.37 -5.20
CA GLN A 47 -4.86 -18.79 -5.43
C GLN A 47 -3.77 -19.03 -6.47
N TYR A 48 -3.83 -18.33 -7.61
CA TYR A 48 -2.87 -18.48 -8.70
C TYR A 48 -1.43 -18.17 -8.29
N ALA A 49 -1.22 -17.13 -7.50
CA ALA A 49 0.11 -16.79 -6.98
C ALA A 49 0.54 -17.76 -5.87
N LYS A 50 -0.40 -18.24 -5.04
CA LYS A 50 -0.10 -19.21 -3.98
C LYS A 50 0.39 -20.55 -4.53
N GLU A 51 -0.20 -21.04 -5.62
CA GLU A 51 0.24 -22.25 -6.33
C GLU A 51 1.70 -22.14 -6.82
N ARG A 52 2.22 -20.91 -6.94
CA ARG A 52 3.59 -20.59 -7.34
C ARG A 52 4.48 -20.21 -6.15
N HIS A 53 4.04 -20.52 -4.94
CA HIS A 53 4.75 -20.24 -3.69
C HIS A 53 5.07 -18.75 -3.44
N ILE A 54 4.25 -17.84 -4.00
CA ILE A 54 4.42 -16.41 -3.81
C ILE A 54 3.54 -15.95 -2.63
N ASP A 55 4.13 -15.25 -1.67
CA ASP A 55 3.39 -14.66 -0.56
C ASP A 55 2.52 -13.50 -1.04
N ILE A 56 1.30 -13.39 -0.48
CA ILE A 56 0.37 -12.32 -0.83
C ILE A 56 -0.11 -11.59 0.41
N LYS A 57 -0.12 -10.26 0.29
CA LYS A 57 -0.67 -9.36 1.30
C LYS A 57 -1.68 -8.43 0.67
N ILE A 58 -2.73 -8.10 1.42
CA ILE A 58 -3.69 -7.06 1.07
C ILE A 58 -3.78 -6.01 2.18
N SER A 59 -4.24 -4.82 1.82
CA SER A 59 -4.70 -3.80 2.76
C SER A 59 -6.10 -3.37 2.34
N THR A 60 -7.03 -3.40 3.27
CA THR A 60 -8.44 -3.11 3.05
C THR A 60 -8.96 -2.14 4.11
N ASN A 61 -9.92 -1.32 3.76
CA ASN A 61 -10.63 -0.47 4.73
C ASN A 61 -11.79 -1.20 5.41
N LEU A 62 -12.16 -2.40 4.95
CA LEU A 62 -13.28 -3.21 5.44
C LEU A 62 -14.64 -2.48 5.50
N SER A 63 -14.78 -1.33 4.84
CA SER A 63 -15.99 -0.51 4.87
C SER A 63 -17.01 -0.96 3.82
N MET A 64 -17.33 -2.25 3.81
CA MET A 64 -18.30 -2.87 2.93
C MET A 64 -19.02 -4.02 3.65
N LYS A 65 -20.25 -4.29 3.26
CA LYS A 65 -20.95 -5.48 3.75
C LYS A 65 -20.24 -6.75 3.26
N MET A 66 -20.03 -7.68 4.15
CA MET A 66 -19.40 -8.98 3.86
C MET A 66 -20.28 -10.09 4.44
N GLU A 67 -20.59 -11.08 3.62
CA GLU A 67 -21.24 -12.30 4.07
C GLU A 67 -20.22 -13.24 4.73
N ASP A 68 -20.68 -14.18 5.55
CA ASP A 68 -19.79 -15.11 6.28
C ASP A 68 -18.99 -16.00 5.34
N GLU A 69 -19.59 -16.39 4.22
CA GLU A 69 -18.93 -17.15 3.16
C GLU A 69 -17.78 -16.38 2.52
N GLN A 70 -17.93 -15.07 2.33
CA GLN A 70 -16.88 -14.20 1.78
C GLN A 70 -15.72 -14.06 2.77
N ILE A 71 -16.02 -13.90 4.06
CA ILE A 71 -15.02 -13.86 5.14
C ILE A 71 -14.24 -15.17 5.18
N GLU A 72 -14.95 -16.30 5.14
CA GLU A 72 -14.34 -17.63 5.16
C GLU A 72 -13.48 -17.87 3.92
N ALA A 73 -13.98 -17.57 2.73
CA ALA A 73 -13.25 -17.70 1.48
C ALA A 73 -11.97 -16.85 1.48
N LEU A 74 -12.04 -15.62 2.00
CA LEU A 74 -10.88 -14.73 2.13
C LEU A 74 -9.82 -15.33 3.08
N LEU A 75 -10.22 -15.88 4.21
CA LEU A 75 -9.31 -16.49 5.18
C LEU A 75 -8.70 -17.81 4.69
N LYS A 76 -9.45 -18.60 3.89
CA LYS A 76 -8.99 -19.85 3.26
C LYS A 76 -8.17 -19.63 1.99
N SER A 77 -8.16 -18.41 1.43
CA SER A 77 -7.51 -18.12 0.13
C SER A 77 -5.99 -18.33 0.13
N GLY A 78 -5.35 -18.37 1.30
CA GLY A 78 -3.89 -18.49 1.41
C GLY A 78 -3.15 -17.16 1.53
N LEU A 79 -3.85 -16.05 1.78
CA LEU A 79 -3.22 -14.79 2.15
C LEU A 79 -2.28 -14.94 3.34
N SER A 80 -1.06 -14.41 3.24
CA SER A 80 -0.15 -14.38 4.37
C SER A 80 -0.54 -13.29 5.39
N LYS A 81 -1.10 -12.15 4.89
CA LYS A 81 -1.48 -11.05 5.77
C LYS A 81 -2.59 -10.17 5.19
N ILE A 82 -3.47 -9.74 6.07
CA ILE A 82 -4.47 -8.70 5.82
C ILE A 82 -4.19 -7.52 6.76
N TYR A 83 -3.88 -6.36 6.16
CA TYR A 83 -3.87 -5.11 6.88
C TYR A 83 -5.27 -4.50 6.84
N ILE A 84 -5.79 -4.14 8.00
CA ILE A 84 -7.09 -3.47 8.13
C ILE A 84 -6.81 -2.00 8.41
N SER A 85 -7.03 -1.15 7.42
CA SER A 85 -6.79 0.29 7.51
C SER A 85 -7.98 0.98 8.18
N CYS A 86 -7.89 1.16 9.49
CA CYS A 86 -8.89 1.87 10.28
C CYS A 86 -8.19 2.94 11.13
N ASN A 87 -8.36 4.20 10.72
CA ASN A 87 -7.61 5.34 11.26
C ASN A 87 -8.43 6.15 12.26
N GLY A 88 -9.04 5.48 13.21
CA GLY A 88 -9.79 6.02 14.34
C GLY A 88 -10.18 4.92 15.30
N ALA A 89 -10.32 5.26 16.59
CA ALA A 89 -10.84 4.39 17.64
C ALA A 89 -12.22 4.86 18.13
N SER A 90 -12.81 5.81 17.41
CA SER A 90 -14.18 6.27 17.55
C SER A 90 -14.76 6.60 16.19
N ARG A 91 -16.09 6.67 16.11
CA ARG A 91 -16.80 7.07 14.90
C ARG A 91 -16.36 8.46 14.43
N GLU A 92 -16.23 9.40 15.35
CA GLU A 92 -15.87 10.78 15.04
C GLU A 92 -14.50 10.88 14.35
N THR A 93 -13.46 10.29 14.90
CA THR A 93 -12.10 10.37 14.35
C THR A 93 -11.96 9.53 13.08
N TYR A 94 -12.62 8.36 13.02
CA TYR A 94 -12.63 7.52 11.84
C TYR A 94 -13.21 8.27 10.63
N MET A 95 -14.38 8.89 10.77
CA MET A 95 -15.08 9.57 9.66
C MET A 95 -14.35 10.82 9.16
N LYS A 96 -13.49 11.44 9.98
CA LYS A 96 -12.65 12.57 9.52
C LYS A 96 -11.70 12.19 8.38
N TYR A 97 -11.17 10.98 8.40
CA TYR A 97 -10.27 10.48 7.35
C TYR A 97 -11.03 9.63 6.31
N HIS A 98 -11.88 8.72 6.78
CA HIS A 98 -12.69 7.83 5.95
C HIS A 98 -14.07 8.46 5.67
N VAL A 99 -14.07 9.48 4.83
CA VAL A 99 -15.31 10.23 4.50
C VAL A 99 -16.33 9.27 3.87
N GLY A 100 -17.53 9.21 4.46
CA GLY A 100 -18.61 8.31 4.05
C GLY A 100 -18.42 6.86 4.49
N GLY A 101 -17.37 6.55 5.28
CA GLY A 101 -17.17 5.23 5.87
C GLY A 101 -18.06 4.98 7.08
N ASP A 102 -18.32 3.71 7.37
CA ASP A 102 -19.08 3.25 8.54
C ASP A 102 -18.14 2.58 9.54
N PHE A 103 -17.88 3.25 10.66
CA PHE A 103 -16.98 2.77 11.72
C PHE A 103 -17.49 1.47 12.36
N ASP A 104 -18.79 1.38 12.63
CA ASP A 104 -19.36 0.23 13.30
C ASP A 104 -19.33 -1.01 12.39
N LEU A 105 -19.58 -0.81 11.11
CA LEU A 105 -19.43 -1.86 10.11
C LEU A 105 -18.00 -2.39 10.03
N VAL A 106 -17.01 -1.49 10.02
CA VAL A 106 -15.59 -1.88 10.01
C VAL A 106 -15.22 -2.65 11.26
N MET A 107 -15.61 -2.18 12.45
CA MET A 107 -15.34 -2.84 13.72
C MET A 107 -16.05 -4.21 13.79
N ASN A 108 -17.28 -4.30 13.31
CA ASN A 108 -18.02 -5.56 13.24
C ASN A 108 -17.34 -6.55 12.28
N ASN A 109 -16.97 -6.12 11.08
CA ASN A 109 -16.26 -6.98 10.12
C ASN A 109 -14.92 -7.45 10.67
N MET A 110 -14.19 -6.58 11.39
CA MET A 110 -12.93 -6.94 12.04
C MET A 110 -13.15 -8.04 13.09
N LYS A 111 -14.15 -7.90 13.97
CA LYS A 111 -14.52 -8.92 14.97
C LYS A 111 -14.92 -10.24 14.30
N ARG A 112 -15.72 -10.20 13.23
CA ARG A 112 -16.13 -11.40 12.48
C ARG A 112 -14.94 -12.11 11.83
N LEU A 113 -14.02 -11.36 11.21
CA LEU A 113 -12.76 -11.92 10.66
C LEU A 113 -11.92 -12.62 11.72
N ILE A 114 -11.77 -12.00 12.90
CA ILE A 114 -11.02 -12.57 14.01
C ILE A 114 -11.69 -13.84 14.53
N ALA A 115 -12.99 -13.79 14.81
CA ALA A 115 -13.75 -14.93 15.30
C ALA A 115 -13.71 -16.11 14.30
N LYS A 116 -13.94 -15.84 13.02
CA LYS A 116 -13.89 -16.87 11.97
C LYS A 116 -12.49 -17.48 11.86
N LYS A 117 -11.43 -16.65 11.92
CA LYS A 117 -10.05 -17.14 11.90
C LYS A 117 -9.75 -18.11 13.05
N HIS A 118 -10.27 -17.86 14.26
CA HIS A 118 -10.05 -18.72 15.43
C HIS A 118 -10.66 -20.12 15.26
N VAL A 119 -11.79 -20.24 14.57
CA VAL A 119 -12.46 -21.53 14.36
C VAL A 119 -11.99 -22.26 13.10
N LEU A 120 -11.31 -21.57 12.17
CA LEU A 120 -10.80 -22.18 10.95
C LEU A 120 -9.46 -22.89 11.20
N SER A 121 -9.52 -24.24 11.17
CA SER A 121 -8.31 -25.07 11.26
C SER A 121 -7.31 -24.73 10.12
N GLY A 122 -6.04 -24.59 10.48
CA GLY A 122 -4.96 -24.34 9.51
C GLY A 122 -4.89 -22.92 8.92
N CYS A 123 -5.75 -22.00 9.35
CA CYS A 123 -5.69 -20.61 8.87
C CYS A 123 -4.43 -19.88 9.38
N ARG A 124 -3.50 -19.62 8.46
CA ARG A 124 -2.23 -18.92 8.76
C ARG A 124 -2.25 -17.43 8.49
N THR A 125 -3.35 -16.88 7.99
CA THR A 125 -3.48 -15.46 7.67
C THR A 125 -3.26 -14.59 8.90
N SER A 126 -2.29 -13.68 8.84
CA SER A 126 -2.06 -12.70 9.90
C SER A 126 -2.99 -11.50 9.71
N LEU A 127 -3.79 -11.18 10.71
CA LEU A 127 -4.64 -9.97 10.73
C LEU A 127 -3.90 -8.88 11.50
N VAL A 128 -3.84 -7.67 10.94
CA VAL A 128 -3.16 -6.53 11.56
C VAL A 128 -4.01 -5.28 11.36
N TRP A 129 -4.45 -4.69 12.46
CA TRP A 129 -5.05 -3.36 12.44
C TRP A 129 -3.96 -2.33 12.15
N LEU A 130 -4.06 -1.61 11.03
CA LEU A 130 -3.15 -0.53 10.65
C LEU A 130 -3.79 0.81 11.04
N PHE A 131 -3.18 1.48 12.01
CA PHE A 131 -3.61 2.77 12.53
C PHE A 131 -2.59 3.83 12.14
N HIS A 132 -2.90 4.68 11.15
CA HIS A 132 -2.07 5.83 10.81
C HIS A 132 -2.42 6.99 11.74
N VAL A 133 -1.38 7.56 12.35
CA VAL A 133 -1.55 8.67 13.29
C VAL A 133 -1.62 9.98 12.53
N PHE A 134 -2.74 10.66 12.70
CA PHE A 134 -3.00 12.03 12.25
C PHE A 134 -3.20 12.95 13.45
N LYS A 135 -3.20 14.27 13.23
CA LYS A 135 -3.45 15.26 14.27
C LYS A 135 -4.78 15.01 14.99
N HIS A 136 -5.82 14.68 14.25
CA HIS A 136 -7.18 14.53 14.81
C HIS A 136 -7.40 13.21 15.56
N ASN A 137 -6.54 12.18 15.37
CA ASN A 137 -6.70 10.88 16.05
C ASN A 137 -5.53 10.51 16.97
N GLN A 138 -4.50 11.36 17.11
CA GLN A 138 -3.31 11.07 17.92
C GLN A 138 -3.63 10.81 19.39
N HIS A 139 -4.71 11.39 19.92
CA HIS A 139 -5.17 11.20 21.30
C HIS A 139 -5.84 9.82 21.51
N GLU A 140 -6.21 9.11 20.46
CA GLU A 140 -6.88 7.80 20.53
C GLU A 140 -5.92 6.60 20.46
N ILE A 141 -4.61 6.81 20.40
CA ILE A 141 -3.64 5.71 20.20
C ILE A 141 -3.77 4.66 21.32
N ASN A 142 -3.90 5.07 22.58
CA ASN A 142 -4.04 4.13 23.71
C ASN A 142 -5.37 3.39 23.62
N LYS A 143 -6.47 4.08 23.35
CA LYS A 143 -7.80 3.47 23.14
C LYS A 143 -7.78 2.46 21.98
N ALA A 144 -7.09 2.78 20.88
CA ALA A 144 -6.93 1.84 19.76
C ALA A 144 -6.14 0.59 20.16
N ARG A 145 -5.12 0.73 21.02
CA ARG A 145 -4.35 -0.42 21.55
C ARG A 145 -5.20 -1.29 22.47
N GLU A 146 -5.95 -0.68 23.38
CA GLU A 146 -6.89 -1.39 24.28
C GLU A 146 -7.92 -2.18 23.49
N LEU A 147 -8.58 -1.53 22.52
CA LEU A 147 -9.54 -2.22 21.62
C LEU A 147 -8.90 -3.37 20.82
N ALA A 148 -7.66 -3.19 20.37
CA ALA A 148 -6.95 -4.23 19.64
C ALA A 148 -6.61 -5.42 20.55
N GLU A 149 -6.23 -5.18 21.79
CA GLU A 149 -5.97 -6.20 22.80
C GLU A 149 -7.24 -6.96 23.16
N GLU A 150 -8.33 -6.26 23.45
CA GLU A 150 -9.66 -6.86 23.71
C GLU A 150 -10.14 -7.76 22.56
N MET A 151 -9.88 -7.37 21.32
CA MET A 151 -10.22 -8.17 20.13
C MET A 151 -9.21 -9.27 19.81
N GLY A 152 -8.05 -9.32 20.46
CA GLY A 152 -6.99 -10.26 20.14
C GLY A 152 -6.33 -10.04 18.77
N ILE A 153 -6.30 -8.80 18.27
CA ILE A 153 -5.68 -8.44 17.00
C ILE A 153 -4.39 -7.62 17.19
N LYS A 154 -3.38 -7.91 16.36
CA LYS A 154 -2.17 -7.09 16.35
C LYS A 154 -2.49 -5.69 15.79
N ILE A 155 -2.05 -4.64 16.49
CA ILE A 155 -2.13 -3.27 15.98
C ILE A 155 -0.74 -2.77 15.55
N LYS A 156 -0.69 -2.11 14.40
CA LYS A 156 0.48 -1.39 13.90
C LYS A 156 0.16 0.10 13.85
N VAL A 157 0.67 0.84 14.83
CA VAL A 157 0.60 2.30 14.84
C VAL A 157 1.69 2.85 13.92
N SER A 158 1.30 3.63 12.94
CA SER A 158 2.19 4.12 11.88
C SER A 158 2.12 5.65 11.77
N LYS A 159 3.26 6.26 11.42
CA LYS A 159 3.33 7.69 11.16
C LYS A 159 2.58 8.05 9.89
N MET A 160 1.92 9.20 9.91
CA MET A 160 1.46 9.84 8.68
C MET A 160 2.68 10.19 7.80
N ARG A 161 2.54 9.99 6.51
CA ARG A 161 3.49 10.48 5.51
C ARG A 161 2.82 11.61 4.72
N PRO A 162 3.35 12.84 4.73
CA PRO A 162 2.77 13.96 4.01
C PRO A 162 2.87 13.82 2.49
N ASP A 163 3.71 12.91 2.02
CA ASP A 163 3.92 12.60 0.61
C ASP A 163 2.92 11.60 0.02
N MET A 164 2.05 11.00 0.85
CA MET A 164 1.08 10.02 0.38
C MET A 164 -0.09 10.71 -0.34
N GLY A 165 -0.12 10.62 -1.66
CA GLY A 165 -1.33 10.89 -2.45
C GLY A 165 -1.32 12.16 -3.31
N LYS A 166 -0.21 12.85 -3.51
CA LYS A 166 -0.14 14.00 -4.43
C LYS A 166 1.11 13.99 -5.31
N GLU A 167 1.16 14.91 -6.26
CA GLU A 167 2.18 14.94 -7.29
C GLU A 167 3.59 15.02 -6.70
N VAL A 168 4.45 14.16 -7.17
CA VAL A 168 5.83 13.94 -6.70
C VAL A 168 6.75 15.16 -6.89
N PHE A 169 6.20 16.30 -7.34
CA PHE A 169 6.96 17.51 -7.64
C PHE A 169 7.01 18.53 -6.49
N GLU A 170 6.33 18.27 -5.38
CA GLU A 170 6.38 19.15 -4.23
C GLU A 170 7.68 18.92 -3.43
N THR A 171 8.27 20.00 -2.96
CA THR A 171 9.35 19.91 -1.97
C THR A 171 8.80 19.37 -0.66
N THR A 172 9.67 18.82 0.19
CA THR A 172 9.27 18.38 1.54
C THR A 172 8.59 19.51 2.32
N GLN A 173 9.04 20.75 2.15
CA GLN A 173 8.44 21.91 2.81
C GLN A 173 7.02 22.19 2.32
N GLN A 174 6.80 22.13 1.01
CA GLN A 174 5.46 22.32 0.41
C GLN A 174 4.49 21.22 0.85
N ALA A 175 4.95 19.95 0.90
CA ALA A 175 4.14 18.84 1.39
C ALA A 175 3.76 19.01 2.89
N ILE A 176 4.69 19.47 3.73
CA ILE A 176 4.45 19.77 5.14
C ILE A 176 3.41 20.88 5.28
N GLU A 177 3.55 21.97 4.51
CA GLU A 177 2.63 23.11 4.55
C GLU A 177 1.22 22.70 4.15
N ARG A 178 1.11 21.95 3.03
CA ARG A 178 -0.18 21.42 2.54
C ARG A 178 -0.87 20.52 3.57
N ASP A 179 -0.11 19.63 4.21
CA ASP A 179 -0.66 18.60 5.08
C ASP A 179 -0.60 19.00 6.57
N ARG A 180 -0.23 20.24 6.88
CA ARG A 180 -0.05 20.76 8.24
C ARG A 180 -1.24 20.47 9.15
N ALA A 181 -2.47 20.60 8.65
CA ALA A 181 -3.70 20.32 9.40
C ALA A 181 -3.85 18.85 9.80
N TRP A 182 -3.13 17.94 9.12
CA TRP A 182 -3.20 16.50 9.33
C TRP A 182 -2.01 15.96 10.12
N LEU A 183 -0.91 16.70 10.17
CA LEU A 183 0.32 16.25 10.82
C LEU A 183 0.16 16.20 12.33
N PRO A 184 0.53 15.07 12.99
CA PRO A 184 0.48 14.97 14.43
C PRO A 184 1.37 15.99 15.11
N ASP A 185 0.91 16.55 16.24
CA ASP A 185 1.71 17.42 17.11
C ASP A 185 2.71 16.59 17.92
N ASN A 186 2.40 15.31 18.21
CA ASN A 186 3.29 14.42 18.94
C ASN A 186 4.57 14.11 18.13
N PRO A 187 5.77 14.49 18.63
CA PRO A 187 7.04 14.30 17.92
C PRO A 187 7.36 12.82 17.62
N GLU A 188 6.85 11.88 18.41
CA GLU A 188 7.03 10.46 18.18
C GLU A 188 6.42 10.02 16.84
N PHE A 189 5.26 10.58 16.49
CA PHE A 189 4.51 10.25 15.29
C PHE A 189 4.67 11.26 14.16
N SER A 190 5.33 12.39 14.40
CA SER A 190 5.65 13.37 13.37
C SER A 190 6.86 12.95 12.55
N VAL A 191 6.75 13.07 11.24
CA VAL A 191 7.89 12.86 10.29
C VAL A 191 8.82 14.08 10.26
N ILE A 192 8.36 15.22 10.79
CA ILE A 192 9.10 16.50 10.79
C ILE A 192 10.22 16.50 11.85
N SER A 193 10.02 15.80 12.96
CA SER A 193 10.83 15.91 14.18
C SER A 193 12.16 15.16 14.15
N LYS A 194 12.44 14.34 13.15
CA LYS A 194 13.70 13.59 13.09
C LYS A 194 14.79 14.35 12.35
N LYS A 195 15.88 14.71 13.04
CA LYS A 195 17.16 15.07 12.42
C LYS A 195 17.43 14.03 11.30
N ARG A 196 17.63 14.53 10.07
CA ARG A 196 17.93 13.68 8.90
C ARG A 196 19.09 12.75 9.22
N ARG A 197 18.83 11.47 9.48
CA ARG A 197 19.90 10.46 9.41
C ARG A 197 20.41 10.47 7.97
N LYS A 198 21.75 10.36 7.79
CA LYS A 198 22.35 10.11 6.46
C LYS A 198 21.61 8.91 5.85
N ARG A 199 20.76 9.15 4.86
CA ARG A 199 19.90 8.11 4.30
C ARG A 199 20.74 7.25 3.37
N ILE A 200 20.66 5.94 3.55
CA ILE A 200 21.00 4.96 2.52
C ILE A 200 20.12 5.27 1.31
N GLY A 201 20.68 5.28 0.12
CA GLY A 201 19.93 5.58 -1.11
C GLY A 201 18.72 4.66 -1.29
N CYS A 202 17.71 5.11 -2.02
CA CYS A 202 16.53 4.31 -2.34
C CYS A 202 16.92 3.04 -3.09
N THR A 203 16.44 1.89 -2.65
CA THR A 203 16.69 0.58 -3.28
C THR A 203 15.53 0.09 -4.16
N LEU A 204 14.37 0.77 -4.13
CA LEU A 204 13.15 0.29 -4.78
C LEU A 204 13.32 -0.04 -6.27
N PRO A 205 13.99 0.77 -7.12
CA PRO A 205 14.14 0.42 -8.54
C PRO A 205 15.02 -0.82 -8.83
N TRP A 206 15.57 -1.47 -7.78
CA TRP A 206 16.28 -2.76 -7.90
C TRP A 206 15.54 -3.91 -7.25
N THR A 207 14.60 -3.63 -6.34
CA THR A 207 13.98 -4.66 -5.49
C THR A 207 12.48 -4.74 -5.62
N GLU A 208 11.82 -3.67 -6.07
CA GLU A 208 10.36 -3.61 -6.16
C GLU A 208 9.94 -2.87 -7.43
N THR A 209 8.76 -3.18 -7.91
CA THR A 209 8.05 -2.44 -8.95
C THR A 209 6.58 -2.35 -8.60
N MET A 210 5.86 -1.44 -9.21
CA MET A 210 4.41 -1.38 -9.16
C MET A 210 3.85 -1.52 -10.57
N ILE A 211 2.86 -2.39 -10.72
CA ILE A 211 2.12 -2.56 -11.97
C ILE A 211 0.67 -2.19 -11.70
N ASN A 212 0.17 -1.21 -12.42
CA ASN A 212 -1.22 -0.76 -12.34
C ASN A 212 -2.15 -1.71 -13.08
N TRP A 213 -3.46 -1.52 -12.88
CA TRP A 213 -4.51 -2.31 -13.47
C TRP A 213 -4.51 -2.31 -15.02
N ASP A 214 -3.96 -1.28 -15.65
CA ASP A 214 -3.83 -1.09 -17.09
C ASP A 214 -2.49 -1.59 -17.67
N GLY A 215 -1.69 -2.28 -16.85
CA GLY A 215 -0.38 -2.80 -17.23
C GLY A 215 0.76 -1.80 -17.15
N SER A 216 0.51 -0.54 -16.78
CA SER A 216 1.56 0.47 -16.60
C SER A 216 2.53 0.07 -15.49
N VAL A 217 3.83 0.02 -15.81
CA VAL A 217 4.91 -0.36 -14.88
C VAL A 217 5.57 0.89 -14.33
N LEU A 218 5.53 1.05 -13.02
CA LEU A 218 6.02 2.23 -12.29
C LEU A 218 7.21 1.86 -11.41
N PRO A 219 8.14 2.79 -11.15
CA PRO A 219 9.38 2.50 -10.43
C PRO A 219 9.18 2.16 -8.95
N CYS A 220 8.07 2.55 -8.34
CA CYS A 220 7.76 2.27 -6.93
C CYS A 220 6.31 2.58 -6.57
N CYS A 221 5.89 2.16 -5.37
CA CYS A 221 4.54 2.35 -4.84
C CYS A 221 4.17 3.81 -4.47
N ALA A 222 5.11 4.75 -4.48
CA ALA A 222 4.82 6.16 -4.23
C ALA A 222 4.31 6.90 -5.47
N VAL A 223 4.42 6.29 -6.64
CA VAL A 223 3.99 6.84 -7.93
C VAL A 223 2.81 6.01 -8.43
N TYR A 224 1.73 6.65 -8.84
CA TYR A 224 0.51 5.94 -9.27
C TYR A 224 -0.03 6.39 -10.64
N SER A 225 0.36 7.57 -11.11
CA SER A 225 -0.12 8.08 -12.41
C SER A 225 0.66 7.42 -13.55
N GLU A 226 -0.08 6.94 -14.54
CA GLU A 226 0.46 6.32 -15.75
C GLU A 226 1.42 7.23 -16.52
N LYS A 227 1.31 8.54 -16.38
CA LYS A 227 2.24 9.52 -16.99
C LYS A 227 3.70 9.34 -16.56
N TYR A 228 3.93 8.64 -15.44
CA TYR A 228 5.26 8.32 -14.92
C TYR A 228 5.64 6.85 -15.13
N ALA A 229 4.88 6.12 -15.93
CA ALA A 229 5.20 4.74 -16.24
C ALA A 229 6.55 4.63 -16.98
N PHE A 230 7.29 3.60 -16.65
CA PHE A 230 8.55 3.26 -17.32
C PHE A 230 8.33 2.29 -18.49
N GLY A 231 7.12 1.82 -18.68
CA GLY A 231 6.68 0.94 -19.75
C GLY A 231 5.32 0.35 -19.44
N ASN A 232 4.84 -0.54 -20.31
CA ASN A 232 3.60 -1.27 -20.12
C ASN A 232 3.82 -2.76 -20.37
N ILE A 233 3.46 -3.62 -19.42
CA ILE A 233 3.68 -5.07 -19.52
C ILE A 233 2.75 -5.74 -20.53
N LEU A 234 1.74 -5.05 -21.02
CA LEU A 234 0.88 -5.55 -22.09
C LEU A 234 1.53 -5.36 -23.47
N GLU A 235 2.50 -4.45 -23.59
CA GLU A 235 3.17 -4.07 -24.83
C GLU A 235 4.58 -4.66 -24.93
N ASN A 236 5.31 -4.71 -23.81
CA ASN A 236 6.71 -5.16 -23.75
C ASN A 236 6.88 -6.22 -22.65
N SER A 237 7.89 -7.06 -22.78
CA SER A 237 8.27 -7.96 -21.70
C SER A 237 8.77 -7.18 -20.46
N PHE A 238 8.59 -7.75 -19.27
CA PHE A 238 9.09 -7.14 -18.06
C PHE A 238 10.63 -6.97 -18.08
N ALA A 239 11.34 -7.91 -18.66
CA ALA A 239 12.79 -7.85 -18.78
C ALA A 239 13.25 -6.65 -19.62
N GLU A 240 12.57 -6.36 -20.73
CA GLU A 240 12.80 -5.17 -21.55
C GLU A 240 12.51 -3.89 -20.74
N ILE A 241 11.35 -3.84 -20.06
CA ILE A 241 10.97 -2.67 -19.26
C ILE A 241 11.98 -2.44 -18.12
N TRP A 242 12.33 -3.49 -17.37
CA TRP A 242 13.21 -3.42 -16.20
C TRP A 242 14.64 -2.98 -16.52
N ASN A 243 15.06 -3.17 -17.76
CA ASN A 243 16.38 -2.80 -18.25
C ASN A 243 16.38 -1.66 -19.27
N ASN A 244 15.23 -1.03 -19.51
CA ASN A 244 15.13 0.07 -20.45
C ASN A 244 15.81 1.34 -19.91
N GLU A 245 15.90 2.34 -20.79
CA GLU A 245 16.53 3.61 -20.49
C GLU A 245 15.94 4.32 -19.26
N MET A 246 14.63 4.19 -19.01
CA MET A 246 13.96 4.82 -17.87
C MET A 246 14.43 4.21 -16.54
N TYR A 247 14.43 2.87 -16.41
CA TYR A 247 14.94 2.19 -15.21
C TYR A 247 16.44 2.42 -15.02
N VAL A 248 17.23 2.35 -16.11
CA VAL A 248 18.67 2.59 -16.04
C VAL A 248 18.95 4.01 -15.58
N SER A 249 18.24 5.01 -16.14
CA SER A 249 18.36 6.41 -15.72
C SER A 249 17.95 6.64 -14.28
N ALA A 250 16.82 6.07 -13.84
CA ALA A 250 16.34 6.14 -12.45
C ALA A 250 17.40 5.61 -11.45
N ARG A 251 18.00 4.46 -11.76
CA ARG A 251 19.07 3.86 -10.95
C ARG A 251 20.31 4.75 -10.91
N LYS A 252 20.73 5.32 -12.06
CA LYS A 252 21.85 6.26 -12.13
C LYS A 252 21.58 7.53 -11.33
N GLU A 253 20.37 8.09 -11.42
CA GLU A 253 19.95 9.27 -10.65
C GLU A 253 20.04 9.05 -9.13
N ILE A 254 19.58 7.91 -8.65
CA ILE A 254 19.65 7.54 -7.22
C ILE A 254 21.12 7.44 -6.77
N LEU A 255 21.99 6.88 -7.60
CA LEU A 255 23.41 6.73 -7.34
C LEU A 255 24.21 8.02 -7.53
N GLY A 256 23.59 9.12 -8.01
CA GLY A 256 24.28 10.38 -8.31
C GLY A 256 25.18 10.34 -9.53
N ARG A 257 24.97 9.38 -10.44
CA ARG A 257 25.73 9.22 -11.69
C ARG A 257 25.07 10.02 -12.83
N LYS A 258 25.85 10.34 -13.85
CA LYS A 258 25.31 10.93 -15.09
C LYS A 258 24.31 9.99 -15.74
N ASN A 259 23.18 10.52 -16.19
CA ASN A 259 22.10 9.81 -16.84
C ASN A 259 21.67 10.52 -18.13
N THR A 260 20.96 9.81 -18.97
CA THR A 260 20.48 10.28 -20.27
C THR A 260 19.11 10.93 -20.21
N LYS A 261 18.28 10.50 -19.24
CA LYS A 261 16.92 11.02 -19.04
C LYS A 261 16.68 11.34 -17.58
N HIS A 262 15.96 12.43 -17.33
CA HIS A 262 15.41 12.71 -16.01
C HIS A 262 14.13 11.92 -15.80
N THR A 263 14.10 11.17 -14.71
CA THR A 263 12.94 10.39 -14.30
C THR A 263 12.28 11.00 -13.06
N ILE A 264 11.15 10.43 -12.65
CA ILE A 264 10.51 10.80 -11.40
C ILE A 264 11.42 10.59 -10.18
N CYS A 265 12.39 9.66 -10.25
CA CYS A 265 13.37 9.41 -9.20
C CYS A 265 14.33 10.60 -9.01
N HIS A 266 14.61 11.38 -10.07
CA HIS A 266 15.39 12.60 -9.95
C HIS A 266 14.69 13.64 -9.06
N THR A 267 13.41 13.87 -9.30
CA THR A 267 12.60 14.79 -8.51
C THR A 267 12.46 14.29 -7.07
N CYS A 268 12.20 13.01 -6.88
CA CYS A 268 12.12 12.38 -5.57
C CYS A 268 13.42 12.56 -4.76
N LYS A 269 14.59 12.39 -5.38
CA LYS A 269 15.89 12.62 -4.75
C LYS A 269 16.07 14.09 -4.35
N ARG A 270 15.71 15.02 -5.22
CA ARG A 270 15.85 16.48 -4.98
C ARG A 270 14.90 16.96 -3.88
N SER A 271 13.68 16.44 -3.83
CA SER A 271 12.69 16.78 -2.80
C SER A 271 12.97 16.15 -1.44
N GLY A 272 13.98 15.27 -1.33
CA GLY A 272 14.31 14.58 -0.10
C GLY A 272 13.39 13.40 0.22
N TYR A 273 12.53 13.00 -0.68
CA TYR A 273 11.66 11.82 -0.62
C TYR A 273 12.45 10.56 -0.94
N LEU A 274 13.43 10.24 -0.16
CA LEU A 274 14.04 8.91 -0.24
C LEU A 274 13.29 8.00 0.73
N HIS A 275 12.58 7.03 0.19
CA HIS A 275 11.95 5.97 0.96
C HIS A 275 13.04 5.17 1.69
N GLY A 276 13.00 5.19 3.01
CA GLY A 276 13.77 4.30 3.87
C GLY A 276 12.87 3.23 4.41
#